data_534ffe31b2cd1d95eed227df9ecf9d12
#
_entry.id   534ffe31b2cd1d95eed227df9ecf9d12
#
_cell.length_a   1.000
_cell.length_b   1.000
_cell.length_c   1.000
_cell.angle_alpha   90.00
_cell.angle_beta   90.00
_cell.angle_gamma   90.00
#
_symmetry.space_group_name_H-M   'P 1'
#
loop_
_entity.id
_entity.type
_entity.pdbx_description
1 polymer ?
#
loop_
_entity_poly.entity_id
_entity_poly.type
_entity_poly.pdbx_seq_one_letter_code
_entity_poly.pdbx_strand_id
1 'polypeptide(L)'
;MNLLKSLAAVSSITMISRVLGFIRDTILARIFGAGVATDAFFIAFKLPNLLRRIFAEGAFSQAFVPILAEYKTQQGEEATRTFIAYVSGLLTLVLALVTAIGILAAPWVVWATAPGFVDSAEKYELTTALLRVTFPYILLISLSSLAGAILNTWNRFSVPAFTPTLLNVAMIAFAVLLTPYFNPPIMALAWGVLAGGLAQLLYQLPALKKIGMLVLPRLNLRDAGVWRVLKQMLPAILGVSVSQISLIINTIFASFLVAGSVSWMYYADRLMELPSGVLGVALGTILLPTLAKTYANKDREEYSRILDWGLRLCFLLVLPCTMALAILAEPLTVALFQYGKFSAFDAAMTQRALMAYSVGLLAIILVKVLAPGFYAQQNIRTPVKIAVFTLVCTQLFNLALVGPLAHAGLALAISLGACLNAGLLFWKLRTQQLFEPQPGWAMFLLKLVLAVTLMSAVLLAGMHYMPAWEQGIMLERFVRLGALILAGVVTYFGCLYLCGFRPRHFARKALH
;
A
#
# COMPACT_ATOMS: atom_id res chain seq x y z
N MET A 1 8.43 -1.65 30.01
CA MET A 1 8.30 -0.69 28.89
C MET A 1 6.81 -0.50 28.61
N ASN A 2 6.35 0.75 28.55
CA ASN A 2 4.92 1.00 28.35
C ASN A 2 4.55 0.75 26.89
N LEU A 3 3.81 -0.32 26.63
CA LEU A 3 3.41 -0.76 25.28
C LEU A 3 2.65 0.35 24.52
N LEU A 4 1.86 1.15 25.24
CA LEU A 4 1.14 2.30 24.69
C LEU A 4 2.09 3.40 24.19
N LYS A 5 3.18 3.67 24.90
CA LYS A 5 4.19 4.63 24.46
C LYS A 5 4.89 4.15 23.18
N SER A 6 5.24 2.87 23.12
CA SER A 6 5.86 2.28 21.93
C SER A 6 4.90 2.32 20.74
N LEU A 7 3.63 1.99 20.95
CA LEU A 7 2.61 2.02 19.91
C LEU A 7 2.39 3.46 19.39
N ALA A 8 2.30 4.43 20.29
CA ALA A 8 2.15 5.84 19.92
C ALA A 8 3.37 6.35 19.13
N ALA A 9 4.58 6.00 19.56
CA ALA A 9 5.81 6.38 18.87
C ALA A 9 5.89 5.77 17.47
N VAL A 10 5.61 4.48 17.33
CA VAL A 10 5.61 3.78 16.03
C VAL A 10 4.55 4.37 15.09
N SER A 11 3.35 4.62 15.59
CA SER A 11 2.26 5.20 14.80
C SER A 11 2.60 6.61 14.31
N SER A 12 3.20 7.43 15.16
CA SER A 12 3.63 8.79 14.81
C SER A 12 4.74 8.77 13.75
N ILE A 13 5.74 7.91 13.90
CA ILE A 13 6.84 7.75 12.96
C ILE A 13 6.31 7.25 11.60
N THR A 14 5.41 6.28 11.62
CA THR A 14 4.77 5.75 10.41
C THR A 14 3.98 6.83 9.67
N MET A 15 3.25 7.68 10.40
CA MET A 15 2.50 8.79 9.81
C MET A 15 3.45 9.81 9.18
N ILE A 16 4.55 10.18 9.83
CA ILE A 16 5.57 11.07 9.28
C ILE A 16 6.15 10.48 8.00
N SER A 17 6.45 9.19 7.98
CA SER A 17 6.95 8.50 6.78
C SER A 17 5.95 8.54 5.62
N ARG A 18 4.66 8.35 5.89
CA ARG A 18 3.60 8.41 4.86
C ARG A 18 3.44 9.82 4.29
N VAL A 19 3.44 10.84 5.13
CA VAL A 19 3.38 12.24 4.70
C VAL A 19 4.59 12.58 3.85
N LEU A 20 5.77 12.15 4.27
CA LEU A 20 7.00 12.38 3.52
C LEU A 20 7.02 11.64 2.18
N GLY A 21 6.46 10.43 2.11
CA GLY A 21 6.28 9.68 0.86
C GLY A 21 5.36 10.41 -0.11
N PHE A 22 4.31 11.04 0.39
CA PHE A 22 3.42 11.88 -0.42
C PHE A 22 4.12 13.14 -0.92
N ILE A 23 4.88 13.82 -0.07
CA ILE A 23 5.71 14.98 -0.45
C ILE A 23 6.71 14.59 -1.53
N ARG A 24 7.35 13.43 -1.41
CA ARG A 24 8.23 12.88 -2.44
C ARG A 24 7.51 12.80 -3.79
N ASP A 25 6.32 12.23 -3.83
CA ASP A 25 5.58 12.03 -5.08
C ASP A 25 5.16 13.37 -5.71
N THR A 26 4.79 14.37 -4.91
CA THR A 26 4.51 15.72 -5.42
C THR A 26 5.76 16.40 -6.00
N ILE A 27 6.91 16.20 -5.37
CA ILE A 27 8.20 16.72 -5.86
C ILE A 27 8.58 16.04 -7.18
N LEU A 28 8.42 14.71 -7.27
CA LEU A 28 8.68 13.95 -8.51
C LEU A 28 7.79 14.46 -9.65
N ALA A 29 6.51 14.66 -9.40
CA ALA A 29 5.58 15.20 -10.37
C ALA A 29 6.01 16.59 -10.87
N ARG A 30 6.45 17.46 -9.96
CA ARG A 30 6.91 18.80 -10.27
C ARG A 30 8.18 18.82 -11.13
N ILE A 31 9.15 17.97 -10.81
CA ILE A 31 10.47 17.97 -11.48
C ILE A 31 10.43 17.20 -12.79
N PHE A 32 9.77 16.05 -12.84
CA PHE A 32 9.79 15.13 -13.98
C PHE A 32 8.48 15.13 -14.79
N GLY A 33 7.36 15.53 -14.18
CA GLY A 33 6.05 15.47 -14.83
C GLY A 33 5.53 14.05 -14.97
N ALA A 34 4.81 13.80 -16.05
CA ALA A 34 4.34 12.48 -16.45
C ALA A 34 4.66 12.25 -17.93
N GLY A 35 5.33 11.17 -18.26
CA GLY A 35 5.74 10.87 -19.62
C GLY A 35 6.61 9.62 -19.68
N VAL A 36 7.41 9.51 -20.73
CA VAL A 36 8.26 8.34 -20.98
C VAL A 36 9.22 8.07 -19.81
N ALA A 37 9.89 9.11 -19.32
CA ALA A 37 10.91 8.97 -18.28
C ALA A 37 10.29 8.48 -16.95
N THR A 38 9.21 9.10 -16.50
CA THR A 38 8.51 8.70 -15.26
C THR A 38 7.84 7.36 -15.40
N ASP A 39 7.24 7.05 -16.55
CA ASP A 39 6.68 5.72 -16.81
C ASP A 39 7.74 4.63 -16.70
N ALA A 40 8.89 4.86 -17.32
CA ALA A 40 10.04 3.93 -17.27
C ALA A 40 10.53 3.73 -15.82
N PHE A 41 10.66 4.81 -15.06
CA PHE A 41 11.10 4.74 -13.67
C PHE A 41 10.09 3.98 -12.79
N PHE A 42 8.80 4.26 -12.91
CA PHE A 42 7.79 3.59 -12.09
C PHE A 42 7.72 2.09 -12.39
N ILE A 43 7.86 1.69 -13.65
CA ILE A 43 7.95 0.28 -14.01
C ILE A 43 9.23 -0.36 -13.47
N ALA A 44 10.37 0.30 -13.64
CA ALA A 44 11.65 -0.20 -13.16
C ALA A 44 11.72 -0.33 -11.64
N PHE A 45 11.09 0.58 -10.90
CA PHE A 45 11.05 0.53 -9.43
C PHE A 45 10.00 -0.44 -8.91
N LYS A 46 8.91 -0.64 -9.64
CA LYS A 46 7.80 -1.50 -9.23
C LYS A 46 8.23 -2.95 -9.02
N LEU A 47 9.07 -3.49 -9.89
CA LEU A 47 9.48 -4.88 -9.81
C LEU A 47 10.33 -5.20 -8.57
N PRO A 48 11.42 -4.46 -8.25
CA PRO A 48 12.14 -4.67 -7.00
C PRO A 48 11.26 -4.50 -5.77
N ASN A 49 10.36 -3.53 -5.79
CA ASN A 49 9.42 -3.28 -4.70
C ASN A 49 8.41 -4.42 -4.51
N LEU A 50 7.95 -5.01 -5.60
CA LEU A 50 7.05 -6.17 -5.58
C LEU A 50 7.75 -7.41 -5.03
N LEU A 51 8.98 -7.69 -5.47
CA LEU A 51 9.79 -8.79 -4.94
C LEU A 51 10.08 -8.59 -3.44
N ARG A 52 10.33 -7.37 -3.00
CA ARG A 52 10.46 -7.03 -1.59
C ARG A 52 9.21 -7.40 -0.80
N ARG A 53 8.02 -7.07 -1.30
CA ARG A 53 6.76 -7.40 -0.63
C ARG A 53 6.55 -8.92 -0.51
N ILE A 54 6.90 -9.65 -1.55
CA ILE A 54 6.76 -11.12 -1.54
C ILE A 54 7.73 -11.74 -0.55
N PHE A 55 9.02 -11.41 -0.64
CA PHE A 55 10.07 -12.09 0.13
C PHE A 55 10.29 -11.49 1.51
N ALA A 56 10.52 -10.18 1.61
CA ALA A 56 11.01 -9.57 2.83
C ALA A 56 9.90 -9.25 3.85
N GLU A 57 8.80 -8.66 3.41
CA GLU A 57 7.71 -8.27 4.32
C GLU A 57 6.68 -9.37 4.53
N GLY A 58 6.45 -10.20 3.53
CA GLY A 58 5.45 -11.25 3.59
C GLY A 58 6.02 -12.58 4.08
N ALA A 59 6.49 -13.37 3.13
CA ALA A 59 6.86 -14.76 3.39
C ALA A 59 8.02 -14.92 4.39
N PHE A 60 9.06 -14.10 4.23
CA PHE A 60 10.25 -14.20 5.09
C PHE A 60 9.93 -13.85 6.54
N SER A 61 9.30 -12.71 6.78
CA SER A 61 8.94 -12.28 8.13
C SER A 61 8.02 -13.26 8.83
N GLN A 62 7.03 -13.78 8.14
CA GLN A 62 6.08 -14.75 8.71
C GLN A 62 6.77 -16.06 9.11
N ALA A 63 7.79 -16.49 8.37
CA ALA A 63 8.54 -17.69 8.68
C ALA A 63 9.62 -17.44 9.74
N PHE A 64 10.34 -16.33 9.65
CA PHE A 64 11.54 -16.07 10.44
C PHE A 64 11.24 -15.62 11.87
N VAL A 65 10.29 -14.70 12.07
CA VAL A 65 10.04 -14.09 13.38
C VAL A 65 9.63 -15.10 14.46
N PRO A 66 8.71 -16.04 14.20
CA PRO A 66 8.37 -17.06 15.21
C PRO A 66 9.54 -17.94 15.59
N ILE A 67 10.36 -18.35 14.62
CA ILE A 67 11.53 -19.20 14.85
C ILE A 67 12.61 -18.44 15.63
N LEU A 68 12.84 -17.16 15.29
CA LEU A 68 13.76 -16.30 16.01
C LEU A 68 13.34 -16.13 17.48
N ALA A 69 12.04 -15.92 17.72
CA ALA A 69 11.50 -15.80 19.08
C ALA A 69 11.74 -17.07 19.90
N GLU A 70 11.57 -18.25 19.28
CA GLU A 70 11.87 -19.53 19.89
C GLU A 70 13.35 -19.66 20.26
N TYR A 71 14.26 -19.32 19.34
CA TYR A 71 15.70 -19.33 19.63
C TYR A 71 16.06 -18.37 20.77
N LYS A 72 15.49 -17.17 20.75
CA LYS A 72 15.73 -16.17 21.78
C LYS A 72 15.32 -16.65 23.18
N THR A 73 14.18 -17.32 23.29
CA THR A 73 13.62 -17.72 24.59
C THR A 73 14.14 -19.07 25.09
N GLN A 74 14.48 -20.00 24.20
CA GLN A 74 14.78 -21.39 24.56
C GLN A 74 16.22 -21.83 24.31
N GLN A 75 16.91 -21.23 23.33
CA GLN A 75 18.22 -21.72 22.86
C GLN A 75 19.40 -20.90 23.39
N GLY A 76 19.15 -19.73 23.97
CA GLY A 76 20.19 -18.82 24.47
C GLY A 76 20.77 -17.89 23.41
N GLU A 77 21.59 -16.95 23.90
CA GLU A 77 22.12 -15.85 23.08
C GLU A 77 23.06 -16.32 21.97
N GLU A 78 23.97 -17.22 22.28
CA GLU A 78 24.98 -17.72 21.33
C GLU A 78 24.33 -18.49 20.16
N ALA A 79 23.39 -19.38 20.45
CA ALA A 79 22.64 -20.13 19.44
C ALA A 79 21.79 -19.18 18.56
N THR A 80 21.20 -18.15 19.15
CA THR A 80 20.43 -17.12 18.43
C THR A 80 21.31 -16.33 17.48
N ARG A 81 22.49 -15.91 17.91
CA ARG A 81 23.48 -15.22 17.07
C ARG A 81 23.90 -16.09 15.87
N THR A 82 24.18 -17.35 16.13
CA THR A 82 24.54 -18.31 15.09
C THR A 82 23.42 -18.51 14.08
N PHE A 83 22.19 -18.65 14.55
CA PHE A 83 21.00 -18.77 13.71
C PHE A 83 20.83 -17.54 12.82
N ILE A 84 20.94 -16.33 13.38
CA ILE A 84 20.88 -15.07 12.63
C ILE A 84 21.98 -15.01 11.57
N ALA A 85 23.20 -15.41 11.92
CA ALA A 85 24.33 -15.45 10.99
C ALA A 85 24.05 -16.37 9.79
N TYR A 86 23.48 -17.55 10.02
CA TYR A 86 23.18 -18.50 8.98
C TYR A 86 22.00 -18.05 8.09
N VAL A 87 20.96 -17.50 8.68
CA VAL A 87 19.81 -16.96 7.93
C VAL A 87 20.24 -15.76 7.09
N SER A 88 20.99 -14.83 7.66
CA SER A 88 21.50 -13.66 6.92
C SER A 88 22.48 -14.05 5.81
N GLY A 89 23.29 -15.07 6.03
CA GLY A 89 24.20 -15.62 5.00
C GLY A 89 23.44 -16.22 3.82
N LEU A 90 22.44 -17.04 4.07
CA LEU A 90 21.61 -17.60 3.02
C LEU A 90 20.82 -16.51 2.28
N LEU A 91 20.23 -15.59 3.01
CA LEU A 91 19.45 -14.49 2.41
C LEU A 91 20.34 -13.61 1.54
N THR A 92 21.54 -13.26 2.00
CA THR A 92 22.50 -12.49 1.23
C THR A 92 22.91 -13.22 -0.04
N LEU A 93 23.23 -14.51 0.05
CA LEU A 93 23.61 -15.30 -1.12
C LEU A 93 22.48 -15.36 -2.16
N VAL A 94 21.28 -15.74 -1.74
CA VAL A 94 20.12 -15.90 -2.64
C VAL A 94 19.78 -14.56 -3.30
N LEU A 95 19.73 -13.48 -2.53
CA LEU A 95 19.40 -12.17 -3.05
C LEU A 95 20.51 -11.57 -3.92
N ALA A 96 21.78 -11.86 -3.62
CA ALA A 96 22.88 -11.48 -4.49
C ALA A 96 22.80 -12.19 -5.85
N LEU A 97 22.44 -13.48 -5.84
CA LEU A 97 22.20 -14.23 -7.08
C LEU A 97 20.99 -13.69 -7.85
N VAL A 98 19.90 -13.44 -7.18
CA VAL A 98 18.68 -12.85 -7.78
C VAL A 98 19.01 -11.47 -8.37
N THR A 99 19.77 -10.65 -7.67
CA THR A 99 20.21 -9.33 -8.14
C THR A 99 21.07 -9.45 -9.37
N ALA A 100 22.07 -10.33 -9.37
CA ALA A 100 22.94 -10.56 -10.51
C ALA A 100 22.14 -11.05 -11.73
N ILE A 101 21.27 -12.02 -11.55
CA ILE A 101 20.41 -12.54 -12.62
C ILE A 101 19.49 -11.43 -13.13
N GLY A 102 18.89 -10.63 -12.25
CA GLY A 102 18.01 -9.51 -12.61
C GLY A 102 18.72 -8.42 -13.41
N ILE A 103 19.95 -8.10 -13.07
CA ILE A 103 20.76 -7.13 -13.81
C ILE A 103 21.11 -7.67 -15.21
N LEU A 104 21.57 -8.91 -15.29
CA LEU A 104 21.93 -9.54 -16.57
C LEU A 104 20.71 -9.78 -17.45
N ALA A 105 19.59 -10.17 -16.87
CA ALA A 105 18.35 -10.48 -17.57
C ALA A 105 17.39 -9.28 -17.65
N ALA A 106 17.81 -8.06 -17.29
CA ALA A 106 16.97 -6.89 -17.28
C ALA A 106 16.20 -6.65 -18.60
N PRO A 107 16.80 -6.81 -19.80
CA PRO A 107 16.05 -6.67 -21.05
C PRO A 107 14.87 -7.63 -21.15
N TRP A 108 15.05 -8.89 -20.77
CA TRP A 108 13.98 -9.90 -20.79
C TRP A 108 12.93 -9.66 -19.71
N VAL A 109 13.34 -9.15 -18.56
CA VAL A 109 12.43 -8.78 -17.48
C VAL A 109 11.51 -7.64 -17.93
N VAL A 110 12.06 -6.63 -18.59
CA VAL A 110 11.25 -5.52 -19.16
C VAL A 110 10.34 -6.05 -20.26
N TRP A 111 10.83 -6.92 -21.12
CA TRP A 111 10.01 -7.55 -22.15
C TRP A 111 8.81 -8.32 -21.55
N ALA A 112 9.01 -9.01 -20.45
CA ALA A 112 7.94 -9.77 -19.78
C ALA A 112 6.96 -8.89 -19.00
N THR A 113 7.43 -7.81 -18.37
CA THR A 113 6.61 -6.96 -17.49
C THR A 113 6.03 -5.72 -18.17
N ALA A 114 6.69 -5.26 -19.23
CA ALA A 114 6.24 -4.10 -20.01
C ALA A 114 6.43 -4.36 -21.51
N PRO A 115 5.73 -5.35 -22.08
CA PRO A 115 5.92 -5.74 -23.48
C PRO A 115 5.55 -4.61 -24.47
N GLY A 116 4.67 -3.70 -24.10
CA GLY A 116 4.33 -2.55 -24.92
C GLY A 116 5.48 -1.55 -25.13
N PHE A 117 6.51 -1.61 -24.28
CA PHE A 117 7.70 -0.75 -24.42
C PHE A 117 8.71 -1.27 -25.45
N VAL A 118 8.63 -2.53 -25.83
CA VAL A 118 9.59 -3.18 -26.75
C VAL A 118 9.59 -2.51 -28.15
N ASP A 119 8.45 -2.01 -28.59
CA ASP A 119 8.30 -1.36 -29.90
C ASP A 119 8.95 0.03 -29.95
N SER A 120 9.28 0.62 -28.82
CA SER A 120 9.98 1.90 -28.70
C SER A 120 11.36 1.68 -28.10
N ALA A 121 12.42 1.87 -28.92
CA ALA A 121 13.80 1.72 -28.45
C ALA A 121 14.10 2.63 -27.24
N GLU A 122 13.63 3.86 -27.26
CA GLU A 122 13.82 4.84 -26.17
C GLU A 122 13.23 4.33 -24.84
N LYS A 123 11.98 3.91 -24.85
CA LYS A 123 11.30 3.40 -23.63
C LYS A 123 11.96 2.13 -23.12
N TYR A 124 12.25 1.21 -24.01
CA TYR A 124 12.81 -0.09 -23.67
C TYR A 124 14.21 0.03 -23.07
N GLU A 125 15.09 0.79 -23.72
CA GLU A 125 16.47 1.00 -23.26
C GLU A 125 16.50 1.77 -21.93
N LEU A 126 15.68 2.81 -21.80
CA LEU A 126 15.61 3.59 -20.57
C LEU A 126 15.10 2.75 -19.41
N THR A 127 14.03 2.00 -19.60
CA THR A 127 13.46 1.13 -18.56
C THR A 127 14.44 0.06 -18.14
N THR A 128 15.16 -0.54 -19.11
CA THR A 128 16.21 -1.53 -18.83
C THR A 128 17.35 -0.93 -18.02
N ALA A 129 17.83 0.25 -18.39
CA ALA A 129 18.89 0.95 -17.67
C ALA A 129 18.49 1.30 -16.24
N LEU A 130 17.27 1.81 -16.06
CA LEU A 130 16.70 2.12 -14.73
C LEU A 130 16.55 0.85 -13.88
N LEU A 131 16.07 -0.23 -14.48
CA LEU A 131 15.91 -1.50 -13.78
C LEU A 131 17.23 -2.06 -13.29
N ARG A 132 18.28 -1.98 -14.10
CA ARG A 132 19.63 -2.40 -13.70
C ARG A 132 20.16 -1.65 -12.48
N VAL A 133 19.86 -0.37 -12.39
CA VAL A 133 20.26 0.46 -11.24
C VAL A 133 19.39 0.17 -10.02
N THR A 134 18.09 0.01 -10.19
CA THR A 134 17.16 -0.18 -9.05
C THR A 134 17.14 -1.61 -8.52
N PHE A 135 17.52 -2.60 -9.33
CA PHE A 135 17.39 -4.01 -8.96
C PHE A 135 18.17 -4.39 -7.68
N PRO A 136 19.40 -3.89 -7.45
CA PRO A 136 20.12 -4.17 -6.19
C PRO A 136 19.40 -3.69 -4.93
N TYR A 137 18.42 -2.82 -5.06
CA TYR A 137 17.59 -2.39 -3.92
C TYR A 137 16.93 -3.58 -3.21
N ILE A 138 16.60 -4.65 -3.93
CA ILE A 138 15.99 -5.85 -3.31
C ILE A 138 16.90 -6.47 -2.25
N LEU A 139 18.20 -6.54 -2.51
CA LEU A 139 19.16 -7.04 -1.53
C LEU A 139 19.23 -6.13 -0.30
N LEU A 140 19.36 -4.83 -0.51
CA LEU A 140 19.49 -3.85 0.56
C LEU A 140 18.23 -3.81 1.44
N ILE A 141 17.06 -3.75 0.84
CA ILE A 141 15.80 -3.66 1.60
C ILE A 141 15.46 -4.97 2.31
N SER A 142 15.83 -6.10 1.72
CA SER A 142 15.59 -7.40 2.35
C SER A 142 16.47 -7.60 3.58
N LEU A 143 17.73 -7.20 3.52
CA LEU A 143 18.62 -7.20 4.69
C LEU A 143 18.16 -6.18 5.74
N SER A 144 17.66 -5.03 5.30
CA SER A 144 17.03 -4.05 6.20
C SER A 144 15.79 -4.63 6.90
N SER A 145 14.97 -5.39 6.19
CA SER A 145 13.80 -6.06 6.75
C SER A 145 14.18 -7.16 7.75
N LEU A 146 15.25 -7.90 7.47
CA LEU A 146 15.83 -8.87 8.42
C LEU A 146 16.26 -8.17 9.71
N ALA A 147 17.01 -7.08 9.57
CA ALA A 147 17.45 -6.28 10.72
C ALA A 147 16.24 -5.74 11.51
N GLY A 148 15.22 -5.26 10.82
CA GLY A 148 13.97 -4.80 11.43
C GLY A 148 13.22 -5.90 12.17
N ALA A 149 13.15 -7.10 11.61
CA ALA A 149 12.53 -8.25 12.26
C ALA A 149 13.26 -8.64 13.56
N ILE A 150 14.58 -8.60 13.54
CA ILE A 150 15.42 -8.84 14.74
C ILE A 150 15.14 -7.77 15.79
N LEU A 151 15.18 -6.49 15.41
CA LEU A 151 14.95 -5.38 16.34
C LEU A 151 13.55 -5.41 16.94
N ASN A 152 12.53 -5.76 16.15
CA ASN A 152 11.15 -5.92 16.64
C ASN A 152 11.06 -7.07 17.67
N THR A 153 11.77 -8.15 17.46
CA THR A 153 11.82 -9.29 18.41
C THR A 153 12.44 -8.86 19.75
N TRP A 154 13.35 -7.90 19.76
CA TRP A 154 13.93 -7.30 20.97
C TRP A 154 13.20 -6.04 21.44
N ASN A 155 11.97 -5.81 20.99
CA ASN A 155 11.12 -4.67 21.38
C ASN A 155 11.72 -3.29 21.03
N ARG A 156 12.54 -3.22 19.98
CA ARG A 156 13.12 -1.98 19.45
C ARG A 156 12.36 -1.54 18.21
N PHE A 157 11.08 -1.16 18.38
CA PHE A 157 10.16 -0.92 17.28
C PHE A 157 10.39 0.39 16.52
N SER A 158 10.93 1.42 17.20
CA SER A 158 11.08 2.75 16.61
C SER A 158 12.08 2.79 15.47
N VAL A 159 13.18 2.04 15.56
CA VAL A 159 14.24 2.03 14.57
C VAL A 159 13.76 1.47 13.22
N PRO A 160 13.14 0.27 13.16
CA PRO A 160 12.58 -0.22 11.91
C PRO A 160 11.45 0.67 11.34
N ALA A 161 10.62 1.24 12.20
CA ALA A 161 9.52 2.12 11.80
C ALA A 161 10.01 3.41 11.11
N PHE A 162 11.18 3.88 11.46
CA PHE A 162 11.80 5.08 10.88
C PHE A 162 12.43 4.84 9.50
N THR A 163 12.82 3.62 9.17
CA THR A 163 13.59 3.33 7.94
C THR A 163 12.92 3.76 6.64
N PRO A 164 11.59 3.64 6.44
CA PRO A 164 10.97 4.14 5.21
C PRO A 164 11.17 5.64 4.98
N THR A 165 11.31 6.42 6.06
CA THR A 165 11.63 7.85 5.99
C THR A 165 12.95 8.10 5.27
N LEU A 166 13.95 7.25 5.48
CA LEU A 166 15.27 7.37 4.87
C LEU A 166 15.21 7.19 3.34
N LEU A 167 14.40 6.25 2.85
CA LEU A 167 14.18 6.08 1.41
C LEU A 167 13.57 7.35 0.80
N ASN A 168 12.54 7.88 1.44
CA ASN A 168 11.87 9.08 0.98
C ASN A 168 12.81 10.30 0.96
N VAL A 169 13.58 10.49 2.01
CA VAL A 169 14.58 11.58 2.10
C VAL A 169 15.65 11.42 1.01
N ALA A 170 16.16 10.21 0.80
CA ALA A 170 17.17 9.95 -0.22
C ALA A 170 16.64 10.25 -1.63
N MET A 171 15.43 9.79 -1.95
CA MET A 171 14.82 10.06 -3.25
C MET A 171 14.56 11.57 -3.46
N ILE A 172 14.09 12.28 -2.45
CA ILE A 172 13.88 13.73 -2.51
C ILE A 172 15.21 14.46 -2.72
N ALA A 173 16.23 14.10 -1.96
CA ALA A 173 17.56 14.71 -2.07
C ALA A 173 18.17 14.52 -3.45
N PHE A 174 18.10 13.30 -4.00
CA PHE A 174 18.60 13.02 -5.36
C PHE A 174 17.78 13.75 -6.42
N ALA A 175 16.47 13.80 -6.28
CA ALA A 175 15.61 14.51 -7.23
C ALA A 175 15.84 16.02 -7.24
N VAL A 176 16.01 16.63 -6.08
CA VAL A 176 16.17 18.09 -5.95
C VAL A 176 17.60 18.54 -6.22
N LEU A 177 18.59 17.83 -5.69
CA LEU A 177 19.98 18.27 -5.69
C LEU A 177 20.83 17.66 -6.81
N LEU A 178 20.59 16.43 -7.21
CA LEU A 178 21.48 15.67 -8.08
C LEU A 178 20.95 15.44 -9.50
N THR A 179 19.71 15.83 -9.78
CA THR A 179 19.12 15.67 -11.12
C THR A 179 19.99 16.31 -12.24
N PRO A 180 20.60 17.50 -12.07
CA PRO A 180 21.42 18.11 -13.12
C PRO A 180 22.68 17.31 -13.48
N TYR A 181 23.13 16.44 -12.59
CA TYR A 181 24.37 15.68 -12.77
C TYR A 181 24.17 14.33 -13.49
N PHE A 182 22.91 13.96 -13.76
CA PHE A 182 22.58 12.70 -14.41
C PHE A 182 22.02 12.93 -15.83
N ASN A 183 22.37 12.02 -16.74
CA ASN A 183 21.85 12.01 -18.09
C ASN A 183 21.41 10.58 -18.48
N PRO A 184 20.11 10.32 -18.67
CA PRO A 184 18.98 11.28 -18.52
C PRO A 184 18.71 11.65 -17.03
N PRO A 185 18.07 12.78 -16.78
CA PRO A 185 17.85 13.25 -15.39
C PRO A 185 17.11 12.28 -14.49
N ILE A 186 16.23 11.46 -15.03
CA ILE A 186 15.45 10.46 -14.28
C ILE A 186 16.34 9.39 -13.59
N MET A 187 17.57 9.19 -14.09
CA MET A 187 18.54 8.27 -13.47
C MET A 187 18.87 8.66 -12.03
N ALA A 188 18.76 9.95 -11.69
CA ALA A 188 18.93 10.41 -10.31
C ALA A 188 18.00 9.68 -9.34
N LEU A 189 16.75 9.43 -9.73
CA LEU A 189 15.78 8.71 -8.88
C LEU A 189 16.19 7.25 -8.65
N ALA A 190 16.69 6.58 -9.68
CA ALA A 190 17.14 5.19 -9.56
C ALA A 190 18.32 5.08 -8.56
N TRP A 191 19.30 5.96 -8.68
CA TRP A 191 20.41 6.03 -7.73
C TRP A 191 19.95 6.49 -6.33
N GLY A 192 18.94 7.34 -6.26
CA GLY A 192 18.29 7.72 -5.00
C GLY A 192 17.64 6.54 -4.29
N VAL A 193 17.03 5.62 -5.02
CA VAL A 193 16.48 4.38 -4.48
C VAL A 193 17.59 3.51 -3.87
N LEU A 194 18.71 3.34 -4.56
CA LEU A 194 19.85 2.60 -4.02
C LEU A 194 20.44 3.26 -2.77
N ALA A 195 20.65 4.57 -2.82
CA ALA A 195 21.15 5.33 -1.68
C ALA A 195 20.21 5.21 -0.47
N GLY A 196 18.91 5.27 -0.72
CA GLY A 196 17.89 5.08 0.31
C GLY A 196 17.91 3.68 0.92
N GLY A 197 18.02 2.65 0.08
CA GLY A 197 18.15 1.25 0.55
C GLY A 197 19.39 1.04 1.40
N LEU A 198 20.52 1.59 0.99
CA LEU A 198 21.76 1.53 1.77
C LEU A 198 21.62 2.28 3.10
N ALA A 199 21.03 3.47 3.09
CA ALA A 199 20.77 4.24 4.32
C ALA A 199 19.84 3.48 5.28
N GLN A 200 18.81 2.84 4.78
CA GLN A 200 17.89 2.02 5.59
C GLN A 200 18.61 0.87 6.29
N LEU A 201 19.51 0.19 5.59
CA LEU A 201 20.30 -0.89 6.17
C LEU A 201 21.31 -0.37 7.20
N LEU A 202 22.12 0.62 6.82
CA LEU A 202 23.17 1.16 7.69
C LEU A 202 22.61 1.80 8.97
N TYR A 203 21.44 2.42 8.89
CA TYR A 203 20.78 3.04 10.05
C TYR A 203 20.45 2.03 11.16
N GLN A 204 20.17 0.79 10.79
CA GLN A 204 19.79 -0.25 11.74
C GLN A 204 20.97 -0.97 12.37
N LEU A 205 22.16 -0.92 11.76
CA LEU A 205 23.34 -1.63 12.27
C LEU A 205 23.76 -1.21 13.68
N PRO A 206 23.80 0.09 14.05
CA PRO A 206 24.12 0.48 15.42
C PRO A 206 23.13 -0.08 16.45
N ALA A 207 21.85 -0.11 16.12
CA ALA A 207 20.84 -0.67 17.01
C ALA A 207 20.99 -2.18 17.19
N LEU A 208 21.34 -2.92 16.13
CA LEU A 208 21.67 -4.34 16.21
C LEU A 208 22.88 -4.60 17.10
N LYS A 209 23.91 -3.76 17.00
CA LYS A 209 25.10 -3.85 17.84
C LYS A 209 24.76 -3.66 19.31
N LYS A 210 23.87 -2.72 19.63
CA LYS A 210 23.45 -2.44 21.02
C LYS A 210 22.75 -3.63 21.68
N ILE A 211 21.98 -4.41 20.91
CA ILE A 211 21.31 -5.61 21.43
C ILE A 211 22.18 -6.87 21.33
N GLY A 212 23.41 -6.75 20.80
CA GLY A 212 24.35 -7.86 20.68
C GLY A 212 24.05 -8.83 19.54
N MET A 213 23.19 -8.43 18.59
CA MET A 213 22.75 -9.29 17.47
C MET A 213 23.35 -8.86 16.13
N LEU A 214 24.31 -7.97 16.11
CA LEU A 214 25.07 -7.65 14.91
C LEU A 214 26.11 -8.74 14.66
N VAL A 215 25.84 -9.60 13.68
CA VAL A 215 26.68 -10.73 13.33
C VAL A 215 27.03 -10.70 11.84
N LEU A 216 28.22 -11.20 11.51
CA LEU A 216 28.60 -11.37 10.10
C LEU A 216 27.79 -12.51 9.47
N PRO A 217 27.26 -12.32 8.25
CA PRO A 217 26.60 -13.40 7.53
C PRO A 217 27.55 -14.60 7.33
N ARG A 218 27.04 -15.78 7.64
CA ARG A 218 27.77 -17.04 7.45
C ARG A 218 26.89 -18.01 6.71
N LEU A 219 27.45 -18.73 5.76
CA LEU A 219 26.71 -19.69 4.96
C LEU A 219 26.79 -21.09 5.58
N ASN A 220 25.65 -21.63 5.97
CA ASN A 220 25.50 -23.03 6.37
C ASN A 220 24.13 -23.57 5.90
N LEU A 221 24.14 -24.26 4.79
CA LEU A 221 22.93 -24.83 4.18
C LEU A 221 22.44 -26.11 4.88
N ARG A 222 23.20 -26.64 5.83
CA ARG A 222 22.84 -27.86 6.59
C ARG A 222 22.19 -27.58 7.94
N ASP A 223 22.10 -26.31 8.35
CA ASP A 223 21.50 -25.94 9.62
C ASP A 223 19.99 -26.22 9.62
N ALA A 224 19.50 -26.87 10.69
CA ALA A 224 18.10 -27.21 10.83
C ALA A 224 17.18 -25.99 10.94
N GLY A 225 17.63 -24.92 11.60
CA GLY A 225 16.88 -23.68 11.74
C GLY A 225 16.66 -22.99 10.41
N VAL A 226 17.67 -22.94 9.57
CA VAL A 226 17.59 -22.40 8.21
C VAL A 226 16.55 -23.15 7.36
N TRP A 227 16.57 -24.47 7.41
CA TRP A 227 15.59 -25.28 6.70
C TRP A 227 14.17 -25.12 7.23
N ARG A 228 13.99 -24.91 8.53
CA ARG A 228 12.68 -24.58 9.11
C ARG A 228 12.13 -23.29 8.52
N VAL A 229 12.97 -22.26 8.40
CA VAL A 229 12.57 -20.98 7.79
C VAL A 229 12.17 -21.18 6.32
N LEU A 230 12.99 -21.89 5.53
CA LEU A 230 12.71 -22.16 4.12
C LEU A 230 11.41 -22.94 3.92
N LYS A 231 11.17 -23.97 4.70
CA LYS A 231 9.94 -24.77 4.63
C LYS A 231 8.69 -23.97 4.95
N GLN A 232 8.77 -23.01 5.87
CA GLN A 232 7.64 -22.17 6.23
C GLN A 232 7.44 -21.00 5.24
N MET A 233 8.51 -20.57 4.57
CA MET A 233 8.42 -19.53 3.55
C MET A 233 7.62 -19.95 2.32
N LEU A 234 7.75 -21.20 1.88
CA LEU A 234 7.14 -21.63 0.62
C LEU A 234 5.64 -21.44 0.56
N PRO A 235 4.83 -21.91 1.55
CA PRO A 235 3.39 -21.63 1.58
C PRO A 235 3.08 -20.13 1.68
N ALA A 236 3.88 -19.37 2.43
CA ALA A 236 3.69 -17.93 2.58
C ALA A 236 3.95 -17.18 1.27
N ILE A 237 4.96 -17.57 0.48
CA ILE A 237 5.21 -17.03 -0.86
C ILE A 237 3.99 -17.23 -1.75
N LEU A 238 3.41 -18.42 -1.78
CA LEU A 238 2.23 -18.72 -2.58
C LEU A 238 1.04 -17.84 -2.18
N GLY A 239 0.81 -17.64 -0.88
CA GLY A 239 -0.28 -16.80 -0.38
C GLY A 239 -0.13 -15.32 -0.73
N VAL A 240 1.08 -14.79 -0.65
CA VAL A 240 1.35 -13.37 -0.95
C VAL A 240 1.40 -13.11 -2.46
N SER A 241 1.83 -14.10 -3.26
CA SER A 241 2.02 -13.93 -4.70
C SER A 241 0.71 -13.64 -5.45
N VAL A 242 -0.42 -14.17 -5.00
CA VAL A 242 -1.72 -13.97 -5.68
C VAL A 242 -2.06 -12.48 -5.80
N SER A 243 -1.89 -11.71 -4.74
CA SER A 243 -2.16 -10.27 -4.74
C SER A 243 -1.19 -9.49 -5.63
N GLN A 244 0.03 -9.97 -5.79
CA GLN A 244 1.07 -9.30 -6.58
C GLN A 244 0.97 -9.60 -8.08
N ILE A 245 0.44 -10.74 -8.48
CA ILE A 245 0.24 -11.10 -9.89
C ILE A 245 -0.66 -10.08 -10.59
N SER A 246 -1.71 -9.61 -9.93
CA SER A 246 -2.61 -8.60 -10.48
C SER A 246 -1.89 -7.30 -10.83
N LEU A 247 -0.94 -6.88 -10.00
CA LEU A 247 -0.12 -5.68 -10.25
C LEU A 247 0.77 -5.84 -11.48
N ILE A 248 1.35 -7.01 -11.67
CA ILE A 248 2.18 -7.31 -12.86
C ILE A 248 1.32 -7.26 -14.12
N ILE A 249 0.15 -7.89 -14.11
CA ILE A 249 -0.75 -7.93 -15.28
C ILE A 249 -1.22 -6.52 -15.63
N ASN A 250 -1.58 -5.70 -14.65
CA ASN A 250 -1.94 -4.30 -14.88
C ASN A 250 -0.80 -3.49 -15.48
N THR A 251 0.43 -3.75 -15.07
CA THR A 251 1.62 -3.12 -15.66
C THR A 251 1.78 -3.51 -17.12
N ILE A 252 1.55 -4.79 -17.46
CA ILE A 252 1.57 -5.28 -18.85
C ILE A 252 0.55 -4.50 -19.69
N PHE A 253 -0.70 -4.39 -19.25
CA PHE A 253 -1.72 -3.62 -19.95
C PHE A 253 -1.34 -2.15 -20.10
N ALA A 254 -0.86 -1.53 -19.03
CA ALA A 254 -0.48 -0.11 -19.03
C ALA A 254 0.67 0.20 -19.98
N SER A 255 1.57 -0.74 -20.21
CA SER A 255 2.72 -0.58 -21.12
C SER A 255 2.31 -0.36 -22.58
N PHE A 256 1.13 -0.82 -22.99
CA PHE A 256 0.59 -0.63 -24.33
C PHE A 256 -0.11 0.72 -24.51
N LEU A 257 -0.33 1.47 -23.45
CA LEU A 257 -1.05 2.73 -23.49
C LEU A 257 -0.12 3.90 -23.83
N VAL A 258 -0.73 5.06 -24.07
CA VAL A 258 -0.02 6.32 -24.36
C VAL A 258 1.00 6.64 -23.26
N ALA A 259 2.12 7.25 -23.63
CA ALA A 259 3.12 7.73 -22.67
C ALA A 259 2.50 8.68 -21.64
N GLY A 260 2.82 8.44 -20.37
CA GLY A 260 2.22 9.11 -19.23
C GLY A 260 1.16 8.29 -18.50
N SER A 261 0.59 7.25 -19.14
CA SER A 261 -0.50 6.45 -18.55
C SER A 261 -0.08 5.77 -17.26
N VAL A 262 1.11 5.19 -17.19
CA VAL A 262 1.64 4.58 -15.97
C VAL A 262 1.79 5.62 -14.86
N SER A 263 2.32 6.79 -15.19
CA SER A 263 2.52 7.90 -14.26
C SER A 263 1.19 8.45 -13.72
N TRP A 264 0.21 8.65 -14.59
CA TRP A 264 -1.12 9.15 -14.18
C TRP A 264 -1.82 8.19 -13.24
N MET A 265 -1.75 6.90 -13.52
CA MET A 265 -2.30 5.86 -12.65
C MET A 265 -1.55 5.82 -11.32
N TYR A 266 -0.24 5.98 -11.33
CA TYR A 266 0.57 5.99 -10.11
C TYR A 266 0.18 7.14 -9.17
N TYR A 267 0.09 8.37 -9.70
CA TYR A 267 -0.29 9.52 -8.89
C TYR A 267 -1.73 9.45 -8.39
N ALA A 268 -2.65 8.95 -9.21
CA ALA A 268 -4.03 8.73 -8.79
C ALA A 268 -4.13 7.68 -7.66
N ASP A 269 -3.40 6.60 -7.78
CA ASP A 269 -3.35 5.55 -6.77
C ASP A 269 -2.78 6.07 -5.43
N ARG A 270 -1.79 6.95 -5.50
CA ARG A 270 -1.23 7.60 -4.28
C ARG A 270 -2.27 8.43 -3.53
N LEU A 271 -3.13 9.14 -4.26
CA LEU A 271 -4.23 9.88 -3.65
C LEU A 271 -5.28 8.97 -3.00
N MET A 272 -5.61 7.87 -3.66
CA MET A 272 -6.54 6.89 -3.12
C MET A 272 -5.98 6.16 -1.89
N GLU A 273 -4.67 5.94 -1.83
CA GLU A 273 -4.03 5.27 -0.69
C GLU A 273 -4.12 6.05 0.62
N LEU A 274 -4.30 7.37 0.60
CA LEU A 274 -4.41 8.16 1.82
C LEU A 274 -5.56 7.67 2.72
N PRO A 275 -6.82 7.67 2.28
CA PRO A 275 -7.91 7.13 3.10
C PRO A 275 -7.84 5.62 3.28
N SER A 276 -7.44 4.87 2.26
CA SER A 276 -7.32 3.41 2.31
C SER A 276 -6.28 2.96 3.33
N GLY A 277 -5.14 3.61 3.37
CA GLY A 277 -4.06 3.29 4.30
C GLY A 277 -4.41 3.59 5.75
N VAL A 278 -5.06 4.72 6.00
CA VAL A 278 -5.43 5.13 7.37
C VAL A 278 -6.61 4.31 7.89
N LEU A 279 -7.71 4.29 7.17
CA LEU A 279 -8.96 3.66 7.63
C LEU A 279 -8.91 2.14 7.55
N GLY A 280 -8.39 1.61 6.45
CA GLY A 280 -8.34 0.15 6.25
C GLY A 280 -7.42 -0.56 7.22
N VAL A 281 -6.24 0.00 7.47
CA VAL A 281 -5.28 -0.59 8.44
C VAL A 281 -5.84 -0.50 9.85
N ALA A 282 -6.41 0.65 10.24
CA ALA A 282 -7.00 0.83 11.56
C ALA A 282 -8.12 -0.18 11.84
N LEU A 283 -9.06 -0.32 10.91
CA LEU A 283 -10.18 -1.27 11.03
C LEU A 283 -9.70 -2.72 11.07
N GLY A 284 -8.82 -3.11 10.16
CA GLY A 284 -8.29 -4.48 10.12
C GLY A 284 -7.50 -4.85 11.37
N THR A 285 -6.72 -3.93 11.90
CA THR A 285 -5.90 -4.16 13.11
C THR A 285 -6.77 -4.35 14.35
N ILE A 286 -7.88 -3.63 14.45
CA ILE A 286 -8.80 -3.74 15.59
C ILE A 286 -9.66 -5.00 15.49
N LEU A 287 -10.16 -5.31 14.29
CA LEU A 287 -11.15 -6.38 14.10
C LEU A 287 -10.57 -7.77 14.28
N LEU A 288 -9.39 -8.05 13.72
CA LEU A 288 -8.87 -9.42 13.71
C LEU A 288 -8.66 -10.01 15.12
N PRO A 289 -7.97 -9.32 16.06
CA PRO A 289 -7.81 -9.87 17.41
C PRO A 289 -9.14 -10.05 18.15
N THR A 290 -10.05 -9.11 18.00
CA THR A 290 -11.36 -9.15 18.65
C THR A 290 -12.21 -10.29 18.13
N LEU A 291 -12.22 -10.51 16.81
CA LEU A 291 -12.93 -11.63 16.19
C LEU A 291 -12.32 -12.99 16.57
N ALA A 292 -11.00 -13.08 16.62
CA ALA A 292 -10.30 -14.29 17.00
C ALA A 292 -10.62 -14.71 18.44
N LYS A 293 -10.65 -13.77 19.37
CA LYS A 293 -11.03 -13.99 20.77
C LYS A 293 -12.48 -14.45 20.88
N THR A 294 -13.37 -13.80 20.17
CA THR A 294 -14.82 -14.12 20.17
C THR A 294 -15.07 -15.49 19.57
N TYR A 295 -14.37 -15.85 18.50
CA TYR A 295 -14.45 -17.16 17.89
C TYR A 295 -13.96 -18.27 18.84
N ALA A 296 -12.84 -18.05 19.53
CA ALA A 296 -12.31 -18.98 20.52
C ALA A 296 -13.32 -19.23 21.67
N ASN A 297 -14.09 -18.24 22.04
CA ASN A 297 -15.16 -18.33 23.05
C ASN A 297 -16.45 -18.95 22.51
N LYS A 298 -16.49 -19.32 21.23
CA LYS A 298 -17.68 -19.93 20.55
C LYS A 298 -18.94 -19.05 20.60
N ASP A 299 -18.79 -17.75 20.70
CA ASP A 299 -19.88 -16.78 20.73
C ASP A 299 -20.19 -16.27 19.32
N ARG A 300 -21.07 -16.95 18.61
CA ARG A 300 -21.46 -16.60 17.24
C ARG A 300 -22.23 -15.30 17.13
N GLU A 301 -23.07 -14.99 18.10
CA GLU A 301 -23.85 -13.74 18.09
C GLU A 301 -22.94 -12.54 18.24
N GLU A 302 -22.00 -12.58 19.17
CA GLU A 302 -21.03 -11.50 19.35
C GLU A 302 -20.08 -11.36 18.15
N TYR A 303 -19.69 -12.47 17.56
CA TYR A 303 -18.90 -12.48 16.32
C TYR A 303 -19.61 -11.72 15.19
N SER A 304 -20.89 -12.01 14.99
CA SER A 304 -21.71 -11.34 14.00
C SER A 304 -21.89 -9.85 14.33
N ARG A 305 -22.08 -9.50 15.60
CA ARG A 305 -22.21 -8.10 16.06
C ARG A 305 -20.92 -7.30 15.82
N ILE A 306 -19.76 -7.92 16.02
CA ILE A 306 -18.46 -7.27 15.78
C ILE A 306 -18.29 -7.00 14.29
N LEU A 307 -18.62 -7.94 13.42
CA LEU A 307 -18.60 -7.74 11.97
C LEU A 307 -19.58 -6.66 11.53
N ASP A 308 -20.79 -6.64 12.10
CA ASP A 308 -21.79 -5.60 11.83
C ASP A 308 -21.30 -4.20 12.24
N TRP A 309 -20.71 -4.11 13.41
CA TRP A 309 -20.09 -2.87 13.88
C TRP A 309 -18.97 -2.39 12.95
N GLY A 310 -18.09 -3.30 12.54
CA GLY A 310 -17.00 -2.99 11.60
C GLY A 310 -17.52 -2.50 10.25
N LEU A 311 -18.56 -3.15 9.72
CA LEU A 311 -19.21 -2.75 8.48
C LEU A 311 -19.87 -1.38 8.58
N ARG A 312 -20.61 -1.13 9.66
CA ARG A 312 -21.24 0.17 9.90
C ARG A 312 -20.23 1.30 10.02
N LEU A 313 -19.15 1.06 10.75
CA LEU A 313 -18.07 2.03 10.90
C LEU A 313 -17.35 2.27 9.56
N CYS A 314 -17.13 1.23 8.77
CA CYS A 314 -16.57 1.33 7.44
C CYS A 314 -17.44 2.19 6.52
N PHE A 315 -18.73 1.92 6.43
CA PHE A 315 -19.64 2.74 5.63
C PHE A 315 -19.70 4.19 6.11
N LEU A 316 -19.75 4.39 7.42
CA LEU A 316 -19.80 5.73 8.02
C LEU A 316 -18.60 6.59 7.62
N LEU A 317 -17.39 6.02 7.64
CA LEU A 317 -16.16 6.76 7.43
C LEU A 317 -15.72 6.78 5.95
N VAL A 318 -15.96 5.70 5.23
CA VAL A 318 -15.40 5.53 3.87
C VAL A 318 -16.34 6.01 2.78
N LEU A 319 -17.65 5.88 2.95
CA LEU A 319 -18.60 6.33 1.94
C LEU A 319 -18.44 7.82 1.60
N PRO A 320 -18.31 8.74 2.60
CA PRO A 320 -18.01 10.14 2.28
C PRO A 320 -16.65 10.33 1.62
N CYS A 321 -15.64 9.57 2.00
CA CYS A 321 -14.32 9.63 1.37
C CYS A 321 -14.39 9.24 -0.11
N THR A 322 -15.17 8.21 -0.44
CA THR A 322 -15.38 7.75 -1.83
C THR A 322 -15.99 8.85 -2.68
N MET A 323 -17.08 9.44 -2.20
CA MET A 323 -17.74 10.53 -2.92
C MET A 323 -16.88 11.79 -3.00
N ALA A 324 -16.20 12.14 -1.91
CA ALA A 324 -15.31 13.30 -1.88
C ALA A 324 -14.15 13.15 -2.87
N LEU A 325 -13.52 11.99 -2.98
CA LEU A 325 -12.46 11.74 -3.97
C LEU A 325 -12.98 11.88 -5.40
N ALA A 326 -14.17 11.35 -5.69
CA ALA A 326 -14.77 11.47 -7.02
C ALA A 326 -15.07 12.95 -7.38
N ILE A 327 -15.66 13.69 -6.45
CA ILE A 327 -16.04 15.08 -6.67
C ILE A 327 -14.81 16.01 -6.69
N LEU A 328 -13.88 15.81 -5.77
CA LEU A 328 -12.68 16.62 -5.61
C LEU A 328 -11.49 16.15 -6.44
N ALA A 329 -11.69 15.23 -7.39
CA ALA A 329 -10.60 14.70 -8.20
C ALA A 329 -9.82 15.79 -8.93
N GLU A 330 -10.49 16.76 -9.53
CA GLU A 330 -9.84 17.92 -10.17
C GLU A 330 -9.10 18.81 -9.16
N PRO A 331 -9.74 19.33 -8.11
CA PRO A 331 -9.05 20.14 -7.11
C PRO A 331 -7.83 19.44 -6.49
N LEU A 332 -7.95 18.17 -6.17
CA LEU A 332 -6.85 17.40 -5.59
C LEU A 332 -5.67 17.28 -6.55
N THR A 333 -5.91 16.90 -7.79
CA THR A 333 -4.84 16.72 -8.77
C THR A 333 -4.17 18.04 -9.13
N VAL A 334 -4.94 19.11 -9.31
CA VAL A 334 -4.42 20.44 -9.63
C VAL A 334 -3.65 21.03 -8.45
N ALA A 335 -4.23 21.02 -7.25
CA ALA A 335 -3.62 21.62 -6.08
C ALA A 335 -2.36 20.88 -5.60
N LEU A 336 -2.31 19.58 -5.76
CA LEU A 336 -1.21 18.76 -5.25
C LEU A 336 -0.12 18.49 -6.29
N PHE A 337 -0.45 18.38 -7.57
CA PHE A 337 0.49 17.92 -8.60
C PHE A 337 0.77 18.91 -9.72
N GLN A 338 -0.16 19.81 -10.07
CA GLN A 338 -0.02 20.66 -11.25
C GLN A 338 0.95 21.82 -11.03
N TYR A 339 2.25 21.49 -10.99
CA TYR A 339 3.35 22.43 -10.86
C TYR A 339 4.51 21.99 -11.75
N GLY A 340 5.33 22.94 -12.19
CA GLY A 340 6.52 22.64 -12.98
C GLY A 340 6.19 21.89 -14.26
N LYS A 341 6.78 20.72 -14.43
CA LYS A 341 6.60 19.88 -15.63
C LYS A 341 5.29 19.09 -15.67
N PHE A 342 4.56 19.01 -14.56
CA PHE A 342 3.25 18.35 -14.54
C PHE A 342 2.21 19.30 -15.11
N SER A 343 1.74 19.01 -16.32
CA SER A 343 0.89 19.90 -17.11
C SER A 343 -0.59 19.82 -16.71
N ALA A 344 -1.41 20.72 -17.24
CA ALA A 344 -2.87 20.65 -17.10
C ALA A 344 -3.45 19.39 -17.73
N PHE A 345 -2.87 18.93 -18.85
CA PHE A 345 -3.25 17.65 -19.47
C PHE A 345 -2.96 16.47 -18.54
N ASP A 346 -1.79 16.46 -17.90
CA ASP A 346 -1.42 15.42 -16.94
C ASP A 346 -2.39 15.41 -15.74
N ALA A 347 -2.76 16.58 -15.24
CA ALA A 347 -3.75 16.70 -14.17
C ALA A 347 -5.12 16.17 -14.58
N ALA A 348 -5.58 16.48 -15.79
CA ALA A 348 -6.85 15.97 -16.33
C ALA A 348 -6.85 14.45 -16.48
N MET A 349 -5.74 13.87 -16.95
CA MET A 349 -5.61 12.42 -17.08
C MET A 349 -5.54 11.71 -15.72
N THR A 350 -4.80 12.28 -14.78
CA THR A 350 -4.73 11.79 -13.40
C THR A 350 -6.10 11.87 -12.71
N GLN A 351 -6.85 12.94 -12.94
CA GLN A 351 -8.23 13.09 -12.47
C GLN A 351 -9.13 11.94 -12.94
N ARG A 352 -9.07 11.59 -14.23
CA ARG A 352 -9.85 10.47 -14.77
C ARG A 352 -9.53 9.15 -14.08
N ALA A 353 -8.26 8.88 -13.86
CA ALA A 353 -7.82 7.70 -13.14
C ALA A 353 -8.29 7.71 -11.68
N LEU A 354 -8.21 8.86 -11.01
CA LEU A 354 -8.66 9.00 -9.62
C LEU A 354 -10.17 8.79 -9.47
N MET A 355 -10.96 9.31 -10.38
CA MET A 355 -12.41 9.08 -10.41
C MET A 355 -12.73 7.59 -10.57
N ALA A 356 -12.01 6.90 -11.45
CA ALA A 356 -12.17 5.47 -11.64
C ALA A 356 -11.75 4.66 -10.40
N TYR A 357 -10.65 5.01 -9.76
CA TYR A 357 -10.22 4.39 -8.50
C TYR A 357 -11.18 4.64 -7.35
N SER A 358 -11.80 5.82 -7.29
CA SER A 358 -12.73 6.17 -6.21
C SER A 358 -13.94 5.24 -6.14
N VAL A 359 -14.38 4.70 -7.27
CA VAL A 359 -15.48 3.72 -7.34
C VAL A 359 -15.21 2.50 -6.47
N GLY A 360 -13.96 2.07 -6.39
CA GLY A 360 -13.57 0.88 -5.63
C GLY A 360 -13.05 1.14 -4.21
N LEU A 361 -12.94 2.39 -3.78
CA LEU A 361 -12.36 2.70 -2.47
C LEU A 361 -13.13 2.05 -1.32
N LEU A 362 -14.43 2.20 -1.31
CA LEU A 362 -15.29 1.57 -0.29
C LEU A 362 -15.10 0.05 -0.28
N ALA A 363 -15.10 -0.57 -1.45
CA ALA A 363 -14.92 -2.02 -1.59
C ALA A 363 -13.54 -2.49 -1.11
N ILE A 364 -12.48 -1.76 -1.42
CA ILE A 364 -11.12 -2.08 -0.97
C ILE A 364 -11.04 -2.12 0.56
N ILE A 365 -11.66 -1.17 1.21
CA ILE A 365 -11.68 -1.11 2.67
C ILE A 365 -12.64 -2.15 3.26
N LEU A 366 -13.77 -2.40 2.61
CA LEU A 366 -14.69 -3.47 3.02
C LEU A 366 -14.03 -4.85 3.02
N VAL A 367 -13.16 -5.13 2.04
CA VAL A 367 -12.38 -6.38 2.03
C VAL A 367 -11.53 -6.50 3.29
N LYS A 368 -10.94 -5.41 3.76
CA LYS A 368 -10.13 -5.39 4.99
C LYS A 368 -10.96 -5.57 6.27
N VAL A 369 -12.25 -5.36 6.20
CA VAL A 369 -13.21 -5.63 7.29
C VAL A 369 -13.73 -7.08 7.20
N LEU A 370 -14.04 -7.55 6.00
CA LEU A 370 -14.67 -8.86 5.78
C LEU A 370 -13.67 -10.03 5.83
N ALA A 371 -12.46 -9.84 5.31
CA ALA A 371 -11.44 -10.88 5.30
C ALA A 371 -11.06 -11.37 6.72
N PRO A 372 -10.90 -10.50 7.72
CA PRO A 372 -10.69 -10.94 9.10
C PRO A 372 -11.78 -11.86 9.64
N GLY A 373 -13.00 -11.78 9.12
CA GLY A 373 -14.08 -12.70 9.46
C GLY A 373 -13.79 -14.16 9.11
N PHE A 374 -12.92 -14.39 8.12
CA PHE A 374 -12.40 -15.74 7.78
C PHE A 374 -11.08 -16.03 8.48
N TYR A 375 -10.17 -15.06 8.55
CA TYR A 375 -8.85 -15.24 9.16
C TYR A 375 -8.93 -15.56 10.65
N ALA A 376 -9.89 -14.97 11.36
CA ALA A 376 -10.11 -15.25 12.77
C ALA A 376 -10.46 -16.71 13.06
N GLN A 377 -11.00 -17.42 12.07
CA GLN A 377 -11.31 -18.84 12.12
C GLN A 377 -10.19 -19.72 11.54
N GLN A 378 -9.05 -19.14 11.22
CA GLN A 378 -7.95 -19.78 10.51
C GLN A 378 -8.33 -20.32 9.13
N ASN A 379 -9.40 -19.79 8.54
CA ASN A 379 -9.84 -20.11 7.19
C ASN A 379 -9.18 -19.15 6.20
N ILE A 380 -8.02 -19.53 5.69
CA ILE A 380 -7.30 -18.76 4.66
C ILE A 380 -7.77 -19.16 3.25
N ARG A 381 -8.28 -20.37 3.08
CA ARG A 381 -8.67 -20.92 1.77
C ARG A 381 -9.77 -20.13 1.08
N THR A 382 -10.82 -19.76 1.79
CA THR A 382 -11.96 -19.04 1.21
C THR A 382 -11.57 -17.67 0.68
N PRO A 383 -10.88 -16.79 1.46
CA PRO A 383 -10.40 -15.51 0.91
C PRO A 383 -9.45 -15.66 -0.27
N VAL A 384 -8.57 -16.68 -0.27
CA VAL A 384 -7.63 -16.93 -1.36
C VAL A 384 -8.35 -17.37 -2.62
N LYS A 385 -9.32 -18.28 -2.53
CA LYS A 385 -10.14 -18.70 -3.67
C LYS A 385 -10.91 -17.53 -4.28
N ILE A 386 -11.50 -16.68 -3.44
CA ILE A 386 -12.20 -15.48 -3.88
C ILE A 386 -11.22 -14.51 -4.55
N ALA A 387 -10.04 -14.33 -3.99
CA ALA A 387 -9.01 -13.47 -4.57
C ALA A 387 -8.55 -13.95 -5.95
N VAL A 388 -8.35 -15.25 -6.14
CA VAL A 388 -8.00 -15.85 -7.45
C VAL A 388 -9.12 -15.65 -8.46
N PHE A 389 -10.35 -15.92 -8.09
CA PHE A 389 -11.51 -15.69 -8.95
C PHE A 389 -11.65 -14.23 -9.35
N THR A 390 -11.49 -13.32 -8.39
CA THR A 390 -11.50 -11.88 -8.60
C THR A 390 -10.37 -11.44 -9.53
N LEU A 391 -9.19 -12.00 -9.37
CA LEU A 391 -8.05 -11.75 -10.26
C LEU A 391 -8.41 -12.05 -11.72
N VAL A 392 -8.99 -13.21 -11.99
CA VAL A 392 -9.40 -13.60 -13.34
C VAL A 392 -10.49 -12.64 -13.89
N CYS A 393 -11.49 -12.33 -13.07
CA CYS A 393 -12.56 -11.40 -13.47
C CYS A 393 -12.03 -9.99 -13.73
N THR A 394 -11.06 -9.52 -12.98
CA THR A 394 -10.41 -8.23 -13.18
C THR A 394 -9.73 -8.16 -14.54
N GLN A 395 -9.10 -9.25 -14.99
CA GLN A 395 -8.49 -9.29 -16.32
C GLN A 395 -9.54 -9.22 -17.43
N LEU A 396 -10.70 -9.84 -17.25
CA LEU A 396 -11.82 -9.69 -18.19
C LEU A 396 -12.33 -8.25 -18.23
N PHE A 397 -12.41 -7.58 -17.08
CA PHE A 397 -12.76 -6.16 -17.02
C PHE A 397 -11.69 -5.29 -17.70
N ASN A 398 -10.41 -5.59 -17.53
CA ASN A 398 -9.33 -4.90 -18.23
C ASN A 398 -9.49 -5.00 -19.74
N LEU A 399 -9.75 -6.19 -20.27
CA LEU A 399 -9.97 -6.41 -21.71
C LEU A 399 -11.17 -5.61 -22.24
N ALA A 400 -12.24 -5.52 -21.46
CA ALA A 400 -13.45 -4.79 -21.84
C ALA A 400 -13.28 -3.27 -21.77
N LEU A 401 -12.56 -2.76 -20.79
CA LEU A 401 -12.51 -1.33 -20.45
C LEU A 401 -11.29 -0.59 -20.98
N VAL A 402 -10.19 -1.27 -21.27
CA VAL A 402 -8.94 -0.61 -21.71
C VAL A 402 -9.12 0.09 -23.06
N GLY A 403 -9.92 -0.46 -23.96
CA GLY A 403 -10.20 0.15 -25.26
C GLY A 403 -10.92 1.49 -25.14
N PRO A 404 -12.11 1.55 -24.52
CA PRO A 404 -12.90 2.79 -24.42
C PRO A 404 -12.30 3.83 -23.47
N LEU A 405 -11.70 3.41 -22.35
CA LEU A 405 -11.30 4.29 -21.25
C LEU A 405 -9.79 4.42 -21.05
N ALA A 406 -9.00 3.66 -21.78
CA ALA A 406 -7.52 3.65 -21.68
C ALA A 406 -7.04 3.41 -20.23
N HIS A 407 -6.18 4.26 -19.68
CA HIS A 407 -5.65 4.11 -18.31
C HIS A 407 -6.74 4.17 -17.23
N ALA A 408 -7.77 5.00 -17.42
CA ALA A 408 -8.92 5.03 -16.51
C ALA A 408 -9.70 3.72 -16.53
N GLY A 409 -9.71 3.01 -17.66
CA GLY A 409 -10.29 1.66 -17.77
C GLY A 409 -9.58 0.64 -16.90
N LEU A 410 -8.26 0.68 -16.81
CA LEU A 410 -7.48 -0.19 -15.93
C LEU A 410 -7.78 0.13 -14.45
N ALA A 411 -7.85 1.40 -14.10
CA ALA A 411 -8.23 1.84 -12.76
C ALA A 411 -9.64 1.39 -12.38
N LEU A 412 -10.59 1.52 -13.31
CA LEU A 412 -11.98 1.07 -13.12
C LEU A 412 -12.07 -0.45 -12.98
N ALA A 413 -11.29 -1.20 -13.75
CA ALA A 413 -11.24 -2.66 -13.63
C ALA A 413 -10.77 -3.12 -12.25
N ILE A 414 -9.76 -2.47 -11.69
CA ILE A 414 -9.30 -2.71 -10.30
C ILE A 414 -10.45 -2.41 -9.32
N SER A 415 -11.15 -1.31 -9.51
CA SER A 415 -12.28 -0.91 -8.65
C SER A 415 -13.43 -1.92 -8.71
N LEU A 416 -13.80 -2.37 -9.90
CA LEU A 416 -14.85 -3.38 -10.08
C LEU A 416 -14.41 -4.73 -9.52
N GLY A 417 -13.14 -5.09 -9.67
CA GLY A 417 -12.58 -6.27 -9.05
C GLY A 417 -12.65 -6.22 -7.52
N ALA A 418 -12.36 -5.07 -6.93
CA ALA A 418 -12.51 -4.88 -5.48
C ALA A 418 -13.97 -5.00 -5.04
N CYS A 419 -14.92 -4.45 -5.79
CA CYS A 419 -16.35 -4.59 -5.54
C CYS A 419 -16.78 -6.06 -5.58
N LEU A 420 -16.32 -6.81 -6.57
CA LEU A 420 -16.60 -8.23 -6.70
C LEU A 420 -16.02 -9.03 -5.52
N ASN A 421 -14.79 -8.72 -5.13
CA ASN A 421 -14.12 -9.36 -3.99
C ASN A 421 -14.90 -9.12 -2.69
N ALA A 422 -15.24 -7.87 -2.39
CA ALA A 422 -16.04 -7.53 -1.22
C ALA A 422 -17.42 -8.21 -1.24
N GLY A 423 -18.08 -8.20 -2.38
CA GLY A 423 -19.39 -8.86 -2.56
C GLY A 423 -19.34 -10.36 -2.33
N LEU A 424 -18.32 -11.04 -2.85
CA LEU A 424 -18.14 -12.48 -2.67
C LEU A 424 -17.78 -12.84 -1.23
N LEU A 425 -16.94 -12.04 -0.57
CA LEU A 425 -16.62 -12.25 0.86
C LEU A 425 -17.88 -12.08 1.72
N PHE A 426 -18.67 -11.06 1.47
CA PHE A 426 -19.94 -10.84 2.16
C PHE A 426 -20.91 -12.02 1.92
N TRP A 427 -21.08 -12.43 0.67
CA TRP A 427 -21.96 -13.54 0.33
C TRP A 427 -21.53 -14.84 1.03
N LYS A 428 -20.23 -15.16 1.07
CA LYS A 428 -19.71 -16.33 1.75
C LYS A 428 -19.91 -16.27 3.27
N LEU A 429 -19.70 -15.12 3.89
CA LEU A 429 -19.99 -14.94 5.32
C LEU A 429 -21.47 -15.17 5.63
N ARG A 430 -22.37 -14.72 4.76
CA ARG A 430 -23.80 -14.95 4.87
C ARG A 430 -24.17 -16.42 4.70
N THR A 431 -23.67 -17.08 3.67
CA THR A 431 -23.99 -18.49 3.38
C THR A 431 -23.43 -19.45 4.44
N GLN A 432 -22.30 -19.13 5.04
CA GLN A 432 -21.71 -19.92 6.12
C GLN A 432 -22.30 -19.59 7.49
N GLN A 433 -23.31 -18.70 7.55
CA GLN A 433 -23.99 -18.29 8.78
C GLN A 433 -23.07 -17.66 9.81
N LEU A 434 -21.97 -17.03 9.38
CA LEU A 434 -21.02 -16.34 10.24
C LEU A 434 -21.42 -14.90 10.51
N PHE A 435 -22.22 -14.34 9.64
CA PHE A 435 -22.66 -12.96 9.72
C PHE A 435 -24.16 -12.85 9.44
N GLU A 436 -24.86 -12.18 10.35
CA GLU A 436 -26.25 -11.74 10.15
C GLU A 436 -26.31 -10.24 10.42
N PRO A 437 -26.80 -9.43 9.45
CA PRO A 437 -26.93 -7.99 9.66
C PRO A 437 -27.84 -7.69 10.85
N GLN A 438 -27.40 -6.79 11.71
CA GLN A 438 -28.22 -6.30 12.81
C GLN A 438 -29.36 -5.43 12.27
N PRO A 439 -30.49 -5.34 12.96
CA PRO A 439 -31.60 -4.50 12.51
C PRO A 439 -31.21 -3.02 12.38
N GLY A 440 -31.87 -2.32 11.46
CA GLY A 440 -31.71 -0.87 11.27
C GLY A 440 -30.75 -0.47 10.15
N TRP A 441 -30.26 -1.38 9.34
CA TRP A 441 -29.39 -1.06 8.20
C TRP A 441 -30.05 -0.13 7.20
N ALA A 442 -31.33 -0.33 6.88
CA ALA A 442 -32.04 0.51 5.91
C ALA A 442 -32.06 1.98 6.36
N MET A 443 -32.40 2.24 7.62
CA MET A 443 -32.42 3.60 8.18
C MET A 443 -30.99 4.16 8.30
N PHE A 444 -30.02 3.34 8.70
CA PHE A 444 -28.61 3.73 8.78
C PHE A 444 -28.08 4.19 7.42
N LEU A 445 -28.28 3.39 6.38
CA LEU A 445 -27.85 3.72 5.02
C LEU A 445 -28.59 4.94 4.46
N LEU A 446 -29.89 5.09 4.75
CA LEU A 446 -30.65 6.25 4.33
C LEU A 446 -30.08 7.54 4.90
N LYS A 447 -29.75 7.54 6.20
CA LYS A 447 -29.14 8.69 6.87
C LYS A 447 -27.76 8.99 6.31
N LEU A 448 -26.94 7.96 6.04
CA LEU A 448 -25.63 8.13 5.41
C LEU A 448 -25.74 8.72 4.00
N VAL A 449 -26.66 8.21 3.18
CA VAL A 449 -26.88 8.72 1.83
C VAL A 449 -27.34 10.18 1.87
N LEU A 450 -28.22 10.54 2.79
CA LEU A 450 -28.65 11.93 2.97
C LEU A 450 -27.47 12.83 3.35
N ALA A 451 -26.65 12.41 4.30
CA ALA A 451 -25.46 13.18 4.71
C ALA A 451 -24.45 13.31 3.59
N VAL A 452 -24.18 12.25 2.84
CA VAL A 452 -23.29 12.25 1.68
C VAL A 452 -23.82 13.15 0.57
N THR A 453 -25.12 13.13 0.32
CA THR A 453 -25.77 13.97 -0.70
C THR A 453 -25.64 15.47 -0.34
N LEU A 454 -25.87 15.83 0.92
CA LEU A 454 -25.66 17.20 1.38
C LEU A 454 -24.20 17.64 1.30
N MET A 455 -23.29 16.77 1.72
CA MET A 455 -21.85 17.00 1.58
C MET A 455 -21.47 17.23 0.11
N SER A 456 -21.96 16.38 -0.77
CA SER A 456 -21.70 16.47 -2.21
C SER A 456 -22.21 17.77 -2.81
N ALA A 457 -23.42 18.20 -2.39
CA ALA A 457 -24.00 19.48 -2.83
C ALA A 457 -23.14 20.67 -2.38
N VAL A 458 -22.67 20.64 -1.13
CA VAL A 458 -21.78 21.69 -0.57
C VAL A 458 -20.43 21.72 -1.33
N LEU A 459 -19.84 20.56 -1.60
CA LEU A 459 -18.59 20.47 -2.34
C LEU A 459 -18.74 21.00 -3.78
N LEU A 460 -19.79 20.61 -4.48
CA LEU A 460 -20.06 21.07 -5.84
C LEU A 460 -20.35 22.58 -5.89
N ALA A 461 -21.15 23.08 -4.96
CA ALA A 461 -21.43 24.51 -4.84
C ALA A 461 -20.14 25.31 -4.56
N GLY A 462 -19.31 24.83 -3.62
CA GLY A 462 -18.04 25.45 -3.30
C GLY A 462 -17.10 25.50 -4.51
N MET A 463 -17.01 24.42 -5.27
CA MET A 463 -16.22 24.37 -6.50
C MET A 463 -16.74 25.33 -7.57
N HIS A 464 -18.05 25.48 -7.69
CA HIS A 464 -18.65 26.36 -8.67
C HIS A 464 -18.37 27.85 -8.37
N TYR A 465 -18.39 28.25 -7.12
CA TYR A 465 -18.17 29.64 -6.70
C TYR A 465 -16.70 30.00 -6.47
N MET A 466 -15.80 29.03 -6.42
CA MET A 466 -14.38 29.27 -6.29
C MET A 466 -13.74 29.66 -7.64
N PRO A 467 -12.62 30.40 -7.64
CA PRO A 467 -11.82 30.63 -8.86
C PRO A 467 -11.38 29.31 -9.48
N ALA A 468 -11.01 29.34 -10.77
CA ALA A 468 -10.44 28.17 -11.43
C ALA A 468 -9.24 27.62 -10.63
N TRP A 469 -9.16 26.31 -10.49
CA TRP A 469 -8.17 25.65 -9.62
C TRP A 469 -6.72 25.89 -10.06
N GLU A 470 -6.52 26.21 -11.33
CA GLU A 470 -5.20 26.54 -11.88
C GLU A 470 -4.70 27.92 -11.44
N GLN A 471 -5.59 28.78 -10.97
CA GLN A 471 -5.24 30.14 -10.56
C GLN A 471 -4.64 30.19 -9.17
N GLY A 472 -3.73 31.12 -8.97
CA GLY A 472 -3.11 31.39 -7.69
C GLY A 472 -1.83 30.59 -7.45
N ILE A 473 -1.15 30.93 -6.37
CA ILE A 473 0.06 30.25 -5.90
C ILE A 473 -0.32 28.96 -5.17
N MET A 474 0.68 28.12 -4.91
CA MET A 474 0.49 26.84 -4.20
C MET A 474 -0.27 27.01 -2.88
N LEU A 475 0.10 28.01 -2.07
CA LEU A 475 -0.55 28.25 -0.77
C LEU A 475 -2.05 28.57 -0.93
N GLU A 476 -2.41 29.39 -1.92
CA GLU A 476 -3.82 29.73 -2.20
C GLU A 476 -4.62 28.50 -2.63
N ARG A 477 -4.03 27.65 -3.46
CA ARG A 477 -4.66 26.38 -3.88
C ARG A 477 -4.89 25.45 -2.69
N PHE A 478 -3.91 25.32 -1.81
CA PHE A 478 -4.02 24.50 -0.61
C PHE A 478 -5.05 25.05 0.38
N VAL A 479 -5.11 26.36 0.56
CA VAL A 479 -6.12 27.01 1.43
C VAL A 479 -7.52 26.77 0.89
N ARG A 480 -7.73 26.93 -0.41
CA ARG A 480 -9.03 26.66 -1.05
C ARG A 480 -9.43 25.20 -0.92
N LEU A 481 -8.52 24.29 -1.20
CA LEU A 481 -8.76 22.86 -1.07
C LEU A 481 -9.06 22.47 0.38
N GLY A 482 -8.28 22.97 1.33
CA GLY A 482 -8.49 22.71 2.76
C GLY A 482 -9.81 23.26 3.26
N ALA A 483 -10.21 24.47 2.84
CA ALA A 483 -11.50 25.04 3.18
C ALA A 483 -12.66 24.22 2.64
N LEU A 484 -12.53 23.73 1.41
CA LEU A 484 -13.55 22.90 0.77
C LEU A 484 -13.70 21.53 1.45
N ILE A 485 -12.59 20.88 1.77
CA ILE A 485 -12.57 19.63 2.52
C ILE A 485 -13.19 19.83 3.91
N LEU A 486 -12.81 20.89 4.61
CA LEU A 486 -13.36 21.19 5.93
C LEU A 486 -14.87 21.43 5.87
N ALA A 487 -15.35 22.17 4.88
CA ALA A 487 -16.77 22.39 4.66
C ALA A 487 -17.52 21.06 4.43
N GLY A 488 -16.93 20.15 3.64
CA GLY A 488 -17.49 18.81 3.43
C GLY A 488 -17.57 17.99 4.70
N VAL A 489 -16.51 17.96 5.49
CA VAL A 489 -16.44 17.24 6.77
C VAL A 489 -17.48 17.78 7.75
N VAL A 490 -17.55 19.09 7.93
CA VAL A 490 -18.50 19.74 8.82
C VAL A 490 -19.95 19.44 8.38
N THR A 491 -20.23 19.54 7.10
CA THR A 491 -21.57 19.25 6.55
C THR A 491 -21.97 17.80 6.79
N TYR A 492 -21.07 16.87 6.52
CA TYR A 492 -21.34 15.44 6.67
C TYR A 492 -21.61 15.07 8.12
N PHE A 493 -20.72 15.39 9.03
CA PHE A 493 -20.88 15.07 10.45
C PHE A 493 -21.98 15.89 11.11
N GLY A 494 -22.18 17.13 10.70
CA GLY A 494 -23.29 17.96 11.16
C GLY A 494 -24.64 17.36 10.78
N CYS A 495 -24.79 16.91 9.55
CA CYS A 495 -26.01 16.23 9.10
C CYS A 495 -26.26 14.93 9.87
N LEU A 496 -25.22 14.12 10.08
CA LEU A 496 -25.33 12.90 10.88
C LEU A 496 -25.75 13.20 12.33
N TYR A 497 -25.17 14.23 12.93
CA TYR A 497 -25.53 14.66 14.27
C TYR A 497 -27.01 15.05 14.36
N LEU A 498 -27.51 15.81 13.40
CA LEU A 498 -28.92 16.18 13.30
C LEU A 498 -29.82 14.96 13.07
N CYS A 499 -29.32 13.93 12.39
CA CYS A 499 -30.04 12.67 12.19
C CYS A 499 -30.03 11.75 13.42
N GLY A 500 -29.39 12.15 14.51
CA GLY A 500 -29.37 11.40 15.75
C GLY A 500 -28.14 10.52 15.98
N PHE A 501 -27.13 10.57 15.10
CA PHE A 501 -25.87 9.87 15.32
C PHE A 501 -25.07 10.54 16.43
N ARG A 502 -24.50 9.72 17.32
CA ARG A 502 -23.62 10.17 18.41
C ARG A 502 -22.37 9.30 18.45
N PRO A 503 -21.19 9.84 18.78
CA PRO A 503 -19.96 9.03 18.89
C PRO A 503 -20.09 7.84 19.83
N ARG A 504 -20.87 7.98 20.90
CA ARG A 504 -21.13 6.91 21.88
C ARG A 504 -21.79 5.67 21.28
N HIS A 505 -22.52 5.81 20.16
CA HIS A 505 -23.19 4.68 19.49
C HIS A 505 -22.18 3.75 18.81
N PHE A 506 -20.99 4.25 18.50
CA PHE A 506 -19.90 3.51 17.88
C PHE A 506 -18.79 3.16 18.87
N ALA A 507 -18.89 3.67 20.11
CA ALA A 507 -17.95 3.29 21.16
C ALA A 507 -18.22 1.85 21.60
N ARG A 508 -17.24 0.99 21.46
CA ARG A 508 -17.25 -0.36 21.97
C ARG A 508 -16.27 -0.47 23.13
N LYS A 509 -16.73 -0.99 24.26
CA LYS A 509 -15.82 -1.34 25.34
C LYS A 509 -14.93 -2.48 24.87
N ALA A 510 -13.62 -2.31 25.01
CA ALA A 510 -12.71 -3.41 24.77
C ALA A 510 -13.14 -4.60 25.66
N LEU A 511 -13.29 -5.76 25.06
CA LEU A 511 -13.50 -6.99 25.82
C LEU A 511 -12.23 -7.22 26.65
N HIS A 512 -12.32 -7.06 27.96
CA HIS A 512 -11.25 -7.35 28.92
C HIS A 512 -10.96 -8.84 29.01
#